data_0c0ee7d3943c0a476e6a19cb3a1bcd3c
#
_entry.id   0c0ee7d3943c0a476e6a19cb3a1bcd3c
#
_cell.length_a   1.000
_cell.length_b   1.000
_cell.length_c   1.000
_cell.angle_alpha   90.00
_cell.angle_beta   90.00
_cell.angle_gamma   90.00
#
_symmetry.space_group_name_H-M   'P 1'
#
loop_
_entity.id
_entity.type
_entity.pdbx_description
1 polymer ?
#
loop_
_entity_poly.entity_id
_entity_poly.type
_entity_poly.pdbx_seq_one_letter_code
_entity_poly.pdbx_strand_id
1 'polypeptide(L)'
;MLTPKLVVTMISPETGRPRPTELDVLPEPLTAAEHGLMVGNPPPDDKWVHHGNWTAWPNIRWSLTHMDELRASGRISRGLGPAEPLPVAASGETGIDLDDLAIDDGDGGNWTLDEMLRGTYTDAFLILHRGQVVLERYFNGMGPSTRHAMFS
;
A
#
# COMPACT_ATOMS: atom_id res chain seq x y z
N MET A 1 -19.68 -26.82 7.57
CA MET A 1 -19.38 -25.41 7.81
C MET A 1 -18.28 -25.05 6.82
N LEU A 2 -18.61 -24.33 5.74
CA LEU A 2 -17.64 -23.97 4.70
C LEU A 2 -16.86 -22.75 5.18
N THR A 3 -15.58 -22.93 5.42
CA THR A 3 -14.66 -21.82 5.70
C THR A 3 -14.56 -20.96 4.44
N PRO A 4 -14.81 -19.66 4.48
CA PRO A 4 -14.65 -18.82 3.31
C PRO A 4 -13.18 -18.76 2.95
N LYS A 5 -12.83 -19.28 1.77
CA LYS A 5 -11.49 -19.15 1.21
C LYS A 5 -11.43 -17.84 0.46
N LEU A 6 -10.69 -16.88 1.00
CA LEU A 6 -10.38 -15.65 0.28
C LEU A 6 -9.31 -15.96 -0.76
N VAL A 7 -9.67 -15.98 -2.04
CA VAL A 7 -8.71 -16.11 -3.13
C VAL A 7 -8.38 -14.71 -3.60
N VAL A 8 -7.20 -14.21 -3.27
CA VAL A 8 -6.66 -12.98 -3.84
C VAL A 8 -5.83 -13.38 -5.05
N THR A 9 -6.39 -13.21 -6.24
CA THR A 9 -5.61 -13.39 -7.47
C THR A 9 -4.82 -12.11 -7.74
N MET A 10 -3.52 -12.15 -7.51
CA MET A 10 -2.64 -11.06 -7.89
C MET A 10 -2.22 -11.22 -9.34
N ILE A 11 -2.67 -10.32 -10.20
CA ILE A 11 -2.18 -10.21 -11.57
C ILE A 11 -0.84 -9.47 -11.49
N SER A 12 0.27 -10.19 -11.71
CA SER A 12 1.58 -9.58 -11.86
C SER A 12 1.64 -8.90 -13.22
N PRO A 13 1.76 -7.56 -13.33
CA PRO A 13 2.09 -6.95 -14.59
C PRO A 13 3.55 -7.30 -14.93
N GLU A 14 3.83 -7.60 -16.19
CA GLU A 14 5.18 -7.86 -16.72
C GLU A 14 6.07 -6.59 -16.68
N THR A 15 6.43 -6.12 -15.49
CA THR A 15 7.13 -4.84 -15.31
C THR A 15 8.49 -4.97 -14.65
N GLY A 16 9.17 -6.11 -14.75
CA GLY A 16 10.54 -6.27 -14.23
C GLY A 16 10.63 -6.18 -12.71
N ARG A 17 9.55 -6.40 -11.98
CA ARG A 17 9.55 -6.51 -10.52
C ARG A 17 10.08 -7.88 -10.11
N PRO A 18 10.87 -8.00 -9.04
CA PRO A 18 11.21 -9.29 -8.48
C PRO A 18 9.93 -10.07 -8.17
N ARG A 19 9.92 -11.35 -8.50
CA ARG A 19 8.79 -12.23 -8.16
C ARG A 19 8.79 -12.48 -6.65
N PRO A 20 7.62 -12.79 -6.09
CA PRO A 20 7.49 -13.11 -4.66
C PRO A 20 8.47 -14.16 -4.13
N THR A 21 8.81 -15.15 -4.93
CA THR A 21 9.80 -16.18 -4.58
C THR A 21 11.22 -15.66 -4.37
N GLU A 22 11.52 -14.43 -4.79
CA GLU A 22 12.79 -13.74 -4.52
C GLU A 22 12.71 -12.87 -3.25
N LEU A 23 11.54 -12.80 -2.61
CA LEU A 23 11.27 -11.93 -1.45
C LEU A 23 11.76 -12.50 -0.13
N ASP A 24 12.18 -13.76 -0.07
CA ASP A 24 12.71 -14.39 1.16
C ASP A 24 13.91 -13.65 1.77
N VAL A 25 14.42 -12.62 1.09
CA VAL A 25 15.62 -11.85 1.51
C VAL A 25 15.46 -10.34 1.26
N LEU A 26 14.30 -9.84 0.83
CA LEU A 26 14.18 -8.40 0.66
C LEU A 26 14.12 -7.73 2.03
N PRO A 27 15.06 -6.78 2.30
CA PRO A 27 14.88 -5.87 3.41
C PRO A 27 13.52 -5.18 3.25
N GLU A 28 12.96 -4.71 4.35
CA GLU A 28 11.74 -3.89 4.28
C GLU A 28 11.83 -2.94 3.09
N PRO A 29 10.80 -2.88 2.23
CA PRO A 29 10.87 -2.02 1.06
C PRO A 29 11.11 -0.59 1.52
N LEU A 30 12.21 -0.02 1.04
CA LEU A 30 12.60 1.32 1.41
C LEU A 30 11.46 2.31 1.12
N THR A 31 11.24 3.21 2.06
CA THR A 31 10.33 4.34 1.88
C THR A 31 10.86 5.31 0.82
N ALA A 32 10.01 6.19 0.33
CA ALA A 32 10.45 7.26 -0.57
C ALA A 32 11.58 8.11 0.04
N ALA A 33 11.50 8.37 1.34
CA ALA A 33 12.51 9.13 2.07
C ALA A 33 13.86 8.39 2.15
N GLU A 34 13.85 7.08 2.41
CA GLU A 34 15.05 6.25 2.45
C GLU A 34 15.70 6.09 1.07
N HIS A 35 14.91 6.13 0.00
CA HIS A 35 15.43 6.26 -1.36
C HIS A 35 16.04 7.63 -1.65
N GLY A 36 15.86 8.62 -0.78
CA GLY A 36 16.32 10.00 -0.95
C GLY A 36 15.57 10.74 -2.05
N LEU A 37 14.36 10.30 -2.42
CA LEU A 37 13.59 10.94 -3.49
C LEU A 37 13.12 12.34 -3.07
N MET A 38 13.29 13.30 -3.97
CA MET A 38 12.88 14.72 -3.77
C MET A 38 13.50 15.39 -2.54
N VAL A 39 14.64 14.89 -2.06
CA VAL A 39 15.38 15.51 -0.94
C VAL A 39 16.39 16.50 -1.47
N GLY A 40 16.35 17.73 -0.94
CA GLY A 40 17.21 18.83 -1.35
C GLY A 40 16.46 19.91 -2.14
N ASN A 41 17.13 21.06 -2.40
CA ASN A 41 16.54 22.16 -3.17
C ASN A 41 17.61 22.82 -4.08
N PRO A 42 17.70 22.44 -5.37
CA PRO A 42 16.94 21.36 -6.01
C PRO A 42 17.38 19.97 -5.54
N PRO A 43 16.56 18.92 -5.72
CA PRO A 43 16.98 17.54 -5.54
C PRO A 43 18.06 17.17 -6.59
N PRO A 44 18.93 16.20 -6.31
CA PRO A 44 19.82 15.63 -7.34
C PRO A 44 19.02 15.08 -8.52
N ASP A 45 19.58 15.17 -9.74
CA ASP A 45 18.88 14.78 -10.97
C ASP A 45 18.37 13.33 -10.95
N ASP A 46 19.14 12.40 -10.40
CA ASP A 46 18.76 11.00 -10.25
C ASP A 46 17.72 10.72 -9.15
N LYS A 47 17.43 11.72 -8.31
CA LYS A 47 16.43 11.70 -7.23
C LYS A 47 15.23 12.59 -7.50
N TRP A 48 15.23 13.28 -8.62
CA TRP A 48 14.15 14.18 -8.99
C TRP A 48 13.00 13.42 -9.65
N VAL A 49 11.86 13.41 -8.96
CA VAL A 49 10.61 12.85 -9.49
C VAL A 49 9.86 13.94 -10.26
N HIS A 50 9.51 13.66 -11.49
CA HIS A 50 8.80 14.60 -12.37
C HIS A 50 7.80 13.85 -13.27
N HIS A 51 7.01 14.60 -14.03
CA HIS A 51 5.96 14.07 -14.90
C HIS A 51 6.44 12.95 -15.87
N GLY A 52 7.68 12.97 -16.30
CA GLY A 52 8.22 11.99 -17.24
C GLY A 52 8.73 10.68 -16.61
N ASN A 53 8.92 10.64 -15.29
CA ASN A 53 9.51 9.47 -14.64
C ASN A 53 8.73 8.96 -13.41
N TRP A 54 7.57 9.53 -13.11
CA TRP A 54 6.83 9.30 -11.87
C TRP A 54 6.34 7.86 -11.66
N THR A 55 6.17 7.07 -12.75
CA THR A 55 5.76 5.66 -12.69
C THR A 55 6.93 4.69 -12.55
N ALA A 56 8.16 5.19 -12.79
CA ALA A 56 9.34 4.35 -12.70
C ALA A 56 9.65 3.98 -11.23
N TRP A 57 10.24 2.81 -11.02
CA TRP A 57 10.78 2.43 -9.72
C TRP A 57 12.13 3.15 -9.49
N PRO A 58 12.43 3.69 -8.32
CA PRO A 58 11.60 3.76 -7.11
C PRO A 58 10.67 4.99 -7.03
N ASN A 59 10.64 5.86 -8.04
CA ASN A 59 9.93 7.14 -8.05
C ASN A 59 8.45 7.02 -7.69
N ILE A 60 7.82 5.90 -8.08
CA ILE A 60 6.42 5.61 -7.77
C ILE A 60 6.13 5.61 -6.26
N ARG A 61 7.11 5.29 -5.42
CA ARG A 61 6.99 5.33 -3.96
C ARG A 61 6.70 6.73 -3.43
N TRP A 62 7.20 7.76 -4.10
CA TRP A 62 6.96 9.16 -3.76
C TRP A 62 5.73 9.71 -4.49
N SER A 63 5.61 9.43 -5.76
CA SER A 63 4.64 10.09 -6.63
C SER A 63 3.18 9.81 -6.25
N LEU A 64 2.87 8.61 -5.77
CA LEU A 64 1.49 8.23 -5.42
C LEU A 64 0.91 9.08 -4.28
N THR A 65 1.74 9.60 -3.39
CA THR A 65 1.34 10.49 -2.31
C THR A 65 1.45 11.97 -2.66
N HIS A 66 2.12 12.32 -3.79
CA HIS A 66 2.39 13.69 -4.23
C HIS A 66 1.87 13.97 -5.66
N MET A 67 0.82 13.29 -6.07
CA MET A 67 0.30 13.39 -7.43
C MET A 67 -0.14 14.82 -7.78
N ASP A 68 -0.59 15.60 -6.82
CA ASP A 68 -0.97 17.00 -7.01
C ASP A 68 0.21 17.95 -7.28
N GLU A 69 1.44 17.51 -7.02
CA GLU A 69 2.66 18.22 -7.40
C GLU A 69 3.12 17.88 -8.83
N LEU A 70 2.70 16.73 -9.34
CA LEU A 70 3.09 16.23 -10.64
C LEU A 70 2.07 16.53 -11.74
N ARG A 71 0.80 16.67 -11.38
CA ARG A 71 -0.31 16.85 -12.32
C ARG A 71 -1.32 17.85 -11.79
N ALA A 72 -1.96 18.56 -12.71
CA ALA A 72 -3.10 19.40 -12.39
C ALA A 72 -4.18 18.54 -11.73
N SER A 73 -4.52 18.86 -10.49
CA SER A 73 -5.44 18.08 -9.64
C SER A 73 -6.46 18.99 -9.00
N GLY A 74 -7.71 18.53 -8.96
CA GLY A 74 -8.78 19.18 -8.21
C GLY A 74 -8.91 18.59 -6.81
N ARG A 75 -8.97 19.41 -5.77
CA ARG A 75 -9.25 18.95 -4.42
C ARG A 75 -10.75 18.80 -4.21
N ILE A 76 -11.18 17.61 -3.82
CA ILE A 76 -12.54 17.36 -3.38
C ILE A 76 -12.53 17.33 -1.85
N SER A 77 -13.21 18.30 -1.24
CA SER A 77 -13.34 18.36 0.20
C SER A 77 -14.45 17.42 0.66
N ARG A 78 -14.24 16.71 1.77
CA ARG A 78 -15.29 15.97 2.48
C ARG A 78 -16.36 16.87 3.11
N GLY A 79 -16.19 18.20 3.03
CA GLY A 79 -17.03 19.18 3.69
C GLY A 79 -16.49 19.58 5.08
N LEU A 80 -17.24 20.48 5.74
CA LEU A 80 -16.85 21.08 7.03
C LEU A 80 -17.46 20.35 8.24
N GLY A 81 -18.28 19.34 8.01
CA GLY A 81 -18.89 18.56 9.08
C GLY A 81 -17.86 17.73 9.87
N PRO A 82 -18.19 17.30 11.09
CA PRO A 82 -17.36 16.39 11.84
C PRO A 82 -17.16 15.08 11.06
N ALA A 83 -15.98 14.47 11.17
CA ALA A 83 -15.79 13.11 10.70
C ALA A 83 -16.41 12.16 11.72
N GLU A 84 -17.26 11.26 11.25
CA GLU A 84 -17.73 10.16 12.08
C GLU A 84 -16.71 9.01 11.96
N PRO A 85 -16.04 8.64 13.07
CA PRO A 85 -15.08 7.55 13.04
C PRO A 85 -15.83 6.24 12.78
N LEU A 86 -15.24 5.39 11.95
CA LEU A 86 -15.70 4.02 11.80
C LEU A 86 -15.43 3.26 13.11
N PRO A 87 -16.40 2.48 13.62
CA PRO A 87 -16.15 1.65 14.79
C PRO A 87 -15.09 0.60 14.46
N VAL A 88 -14.26 0.28 15.45
CA VAL A 88 -13.24 -0.76 15.33
C VAL A 88 -13.79 -2.06 15.90
N ALA A 89 -13.66 -3.15 15.15
CA ALA A 89 -14.07 -4.47 15.60
C ALA A 89 -13.25 -4.90 16.83
N ALA A 90 -13.91 -5.55 17.78
CA ALA A 90 -13.21 -6.12 18.91
C ALA A 90 -12.24 -7.24 18.43
N SER A 91 -11.12 -7.39 19.13
CA SER A 91 -10.16 -8.46 18.81
C SER A 91 -10.85 -9.83 18.83
N GLY A 92 -10.72 -10.58 17.75
CA GLY A 92 -11.35 -11.89 17.60
C GLY A 92 -12.85 -11.87 17.21
N GLU A 93 -13.50 -10.71 17.07
CA GLU A 93 -14.92 -10.62 16.71
C GLU A 93 -15.22 -11.23 15.32
N THR A 94 -14.27 -11.17 14.41
CA THR A 94 -14.41 -11.78 13.08
C THR A 94 -14.23 -13.29 13.06
N GLY A 95 -13.64 -13.85 14.13
CA GLY A 95 -13.24 -15.27 14.18
C GLY A 95 -12.09 -15.63 13.22
N ILE A 96 -11.46 -14.63 12.61
CA ILE A 96 -10.32 -14.81 11.70
C ILE A 96 -9.10 -14.18 12.36
N ASP A 97 -8.06 -14.97 12.56
CA ASP A 97 -6.74 -14.44 12.87
C ASP A 97 -6.07 -14.01 11.55
N LEU A 98 -5.90 -12.70 11.38
CA LEU A 98 -5.32 -12.15 10.17
C LEU A 98 -3.80 -12.35 10.11
N ASP A 99 -3.15 -12.52 11.25
CA ASP A 99 -1.70 -12.74 11.29
C ASP A 99 -1.37 -14.20 10.91
N ASP A 100 -2.28 -15.13 11.16
CA ASP A 100 -2.18 -16.56 10.75
C ASP A 100 -2.77 -16.83 9.35
N LEU A 101 -3.22 -15.80 8.64
CA LEU A 101 -3.82 -15.97 7.33
C LEU A 101 -2.77 -16.37 6.29
N ALA A 102 -2.88 -17.60 5.78
CA ALA A 102 -2.05 -18.06 4.67
C ALA A 102 -2.65 -17.58 3.34
N ILE A 103 -1.87 -16.84 2.58
CA ILE A 103 -2.23 -16.28 1.28
C ILE A 103 -1.44 -17.02 0.21
N ASP A 104 -2.14 -17.66 -0.72
CA ASP A 104 -1.52 -18.35 -1.86
C ASP A 104 -0.74 -17.34 -2.71
N ASP A 105 0.54 -17.58 -2.91
CA ASP A 105 1.43 -16.72 -3.70
C ASP A 105 1.30 -16.93 -5.23
N GLY A 106 0.51 -17.92 -5.64
CA GLY A 106 0.30 -18.29 -7.04
C GLY A 106 1.35 -19.24 -7.61
N ASP A 107 2.44 -19.48 -6.91
CA ASP A 107 3.55 -20.37 -7.31
C ASP A 107 3.64 -21.63 -6.43
N GLY A 108 2.64 -21.85 -5.58
CA GLY A 108 2.51 -23.04 -4.70
C GLY A 108 3.09 -22.84 -3.30
N GLY A 109 3.52 -21.64 -2.95
CA GLY A 109 3.87 -21.22 -1.60
C GLY A 109 2.73 -20.45 -0.91
N ASN A 110 2.97 -20.03 0.31
CA ASN A 110 2.04 -19.19 1.05
C ASN A 110 2.79 -18.04 1.71
N TRP A 111 2.14 -16.88 1.72
CA TRP A 111 2.57 -15.70 2.45
C TRP A 111 1.70 -15.47 3.66
N THR A 112 2.26 -14.86 4.67
CA THR A 112 1.47 -14.16 5.68
C THR A 112 0.92 -12.86 5.07
N LEU A 113 -0.09 -12.28 5.71
CA LEU A 113 -0.64 -10.99 5.28
C LEU A 113 0.44 -9.90 5.30
N ASP A 114 1.31 -9.88 6.31
CA ASP A 114 2.36 -8.87 6.42
C ASP A 114 3.40 -9.01 5.30
N GLU A 115 3.84 -10.23 5.00
CA GLU A 115 4.75 -10.50 3.88
C GLU A 115 4.15 -10.07 2.54
N MET A 116 2.88 -10.38 2.30
CA MET A 116 2.19 -9.95 1.09
C MET A 116 2.15 -8.42 0.98
N LEU A 117 1.74 -7.73 2.05
CA LEU A 117 1.62 -6.27 2.03
C LEU A 117 2.97 -5.59 1.79
N ARG A 118 4.03 -6.09 2.41
CA ARG A 118 5.39 -5.57 2.21
C ARG A 118 5.93 -5.92 0.83
N GLY A 119 5.79 -7.17 0.42
CA GLY A 119 6.28 -7.65 -0.87
C GLY A 119 5.58 -7.00 -2.07
N THR A 120 4.36 -6.55 -1.90
CA THR A 120 3.62 -5.81 -2.94
C THR A 120 3.78 -4.30 -2.86
N TYR A 121 4.65 -3.80 -1.97
CA TYR A 121 4.88 -2.37 -1.77
C TYR A 121 3.60 -1.59 -1.44
N THR A 122 2.71 -2.21 -0.69
CA THR A 122 1.45 -1.60 -0.25
C THR A 122 1.73 -0.38 0.61
N ASP A 123 1.06 0.74 0.33
CA ASP A 123 1.21 1.97 1.09
C ASP A 123 0.14 2.10 2.20
N ALA A 124 -1.05 1.56 1.97
CA ALA A 124 -2.10 1.48 2.99
C ALA A 124 -3.01 0.28 2.73
N PHE A 125 -3.51 -0.31 3.79
CA PHE A 125 -4.43 -1.44 3.73
C PHE A 125 -5.50 -1.34 4.80
N LEU A 126 -6.76 -1.44 4.39
CA LEU A 126 -7.93 -1.35 5.26
C LEU A 126 -8.89 -2.48 4.98
N ILE A 127 -9.30 -3.20 6.03
CA ILE A 127 -10.37 -4.19 5.96
C ILE A 127 -11.56 -3.67 6.76
N LEU A 128 -12.72 -3.59 6.09
CA LEU A 128 -14.00 -3.35 6.72
C LEU A 128 -14.85 -4.62 6.69
N HIS A 129 -15.40 -4.99 7.83
CA HIS A 129 -16.35 -6.07 7.93
C HIS A 129 -17.59 -5.60 8.69
N ARG A 130 -18.77 -5.68 8.08
CA ARG A 130 -20.06 -5.25 8.65
C ARG A 130 -20.04 -3.82 9.18
N GLY A 131 -19.30 -2.93 8.49
CA GLY A 131 -19.20 -1.51 8.86
C GLY A 131 -18.18 -1.21 9.97
N GLN A 132 -17.43 -2.19 10.42
CA GLN A 132 -16.39 -2.03 11.44
C GLN A 132 -15.00 -2.22 10.81
N VAL A 133 -14.02 -1.46 11.27
CA VAL A 133 -12.62 -1.62 10.89
C VAL A 133 -12.06 -2.86 11.59
N VAL A 134 -11.65 -3.84 10.81
CA VAL A 134 -11.02 -5.08 11.30
C VAL A 134 -9.50 -4.94 11.31
N LEU A 135 -8.97 -4.31 10.28
CA LEU A 135 -7.54 -4.05 10.15
C LEU A 135 -7.34 -2.72 9.45
N GLU A 136 -6.36 -1.95 9.91
CA GLU A 136 -5.88 -0.73 9.29
C GLU A 136 -4.37 -0.66 9.47
N ARG A 137 -3.62 -0.68 8.35
CA ARG A 137 -2.15 -0.63 8.35
C ARG A 137 -1.66 0.40 7.33
N TYR A 138 -0.57 1.07 7.68
CA TYR A 138 0.10 2.07 6.85
C TYR A 138 1.58 1.76 6.73
N PHE A 139 2.13 2.01 5.55
CA PHE A 139 3.52 1.79 5.20
C PHE A 139 4.07 3.02 4.48
N ASN A 140 5.34 3.02 4.11
CA ASN A 140 5.97 4.08 3.31
C ASN A 140 5.79 5.50 3.89
N GLY A 141 5.74 5.63 5.22
CA GLY A 141 5.53 6.92 5.88
C GLY A 141 4.11 7.48 5.78
N MET A 142 3.15 6.72 5.27
CA MET A 142 1.74 7.12 5.26
C MET A 142 1.11 7.09 6.65
N GLY A 143 0.01 7.80 6.77
CA GLY A 143 -0.90 7.76 7.91
C GLY A 143 -2.32 8.03 7.44
N PRO A 144 -3.31 8.02 8.36
CA PRO A 144 -4.74 8.09 8.03
C PRO A 144 -5.15 9.37 7.29
N SER A 145 -4.33 10.42 7.36
CA SER A 145 -4.58 11.71 6.70
C SER A 145 -3.74 11.91 5.43
N THR A 146 -2.87 10.96 5.10
CA THR A 146 -2.03 11.08 3.91
C THR A 146 -2.88 10.88 2.65
N ARG A 147 -2.74 11.78 1.69
CA ARG A 147 -3.38 11.64 0.39
C ARG A 147 -2.64 10.61 -0.44
N HIS A 148 -3.37 9.86 -1.21
CA HIS A 148 -2.82 8.88 -2.13
C HIS A 148 -3.59 8.87 -3.43
N ALA A 149 -2.90 8.69 -4.54
CA ALA A 149 -3.56 8.53 -5.83
C ALA A 149 -4.31 7.19 -5.87
N MET A 150 -5.57 7.24 -6.29
CA MET A 150 -6.39 6.06 -6.53
C MET A 150 -6.64 5.93 -8.02
N PHE A 151 -6.40 4.75 -8.53
CA PHE A 151 -6.70 4.38 -9.91
C PHE A 151 -7.76 3.29 -9.91
N SER A 152 -8.71 3.40 -10.79
CA SER A 152 -9.78 2.42 -10.99
C SER A 152 -9.69 1.77 -12.36
#